data_7d8c0aea45218387da80971414226f10
#
_entry.id   7d8c0aea45218387da80971414226f10
#
_cell.length_a   1.000
_cell.length_b   1.000
_cell.length_c   1.000
_cell.angle_alpha   90.00
_cell.angle_beta   90.00
_cell.angle_gamma   90.00
#
_symmetry.space_group_name_H-M   'P 1'
#
loop_
_entity.id
_entity.type
_entity.pdbx_description
1 polymer ?
#
loop_
_entity_poly.entity_id
_entity_poly.type
_entity_poly.pdbx_seq_one_letter_code
_entity_poly.pdbx_strand_id
1 'polypeptide(L)'
;EQVVEGKGWRSGVEVERRLLDQWFFKITDFAQDLLEGLEHLTQWPEHVRLMQENWIGRSQGVIIHFRICGHEISFDVFSTLPETLFGASFCALAADHPLAKSWASERPEIEAFIKEENIGGVSQRILDTQPKRGIFSGYYAQHPFLPQHKIPIYIANWVLSSYGTGAVFGCPAH
;
A
#
# COMPACT_ATOMS: atom_id res chain seq x y z
N GLU A 1 5.55 -12.19 -14.82
CA GLU A 1 5.71 -13.27 -15.84
C GLU A 1 7.11 -13.27 -16.49
N GLN A 2 7.84 -12.16 -16.48
CA GLN A 2 9.19 -12.07 -17.06
C GLN A 2 10.30 -12.21 -16.00
N VAL A 3 9.93 -12.37 -14.75
CA VAL A 3 10.84 -12.55 -13.61
C VAL A 3 10.54 -13.86 -12.93
N VAL A 4 11.56 -14.69 -12.79
CA VAL A 4 11.53 -15.98 -12.10
C VAL A 4 12.62 -15.95 -11.02
N GLU A 5 12.26 -16.17 -9.77
CA GLU A 5 13.18 -16.16 -8.61
C GLU A 5 14.07 -14.91 -8.54
N GLY A 6 13.49 -13.73 -8.82
CA GLY A 6 14.24 -12.47 -8.77
C GLY A 6 15.15 -12.22 -9.98
N LYS A 7 15.11 -13.08 -11.00
CA LYS A 7 15.95 -12.98 -12.21
C LYS A 7 15.07 -12.87 -13.46
N GLY A 8 15.58 -12.13 -14.43
CA GLY A 8 14.96 -12.08 -15.76
C GLY A 8 15.00 -13.47 -16.42
N TRP A 9 13.83 -14.00 -16.80
CA TRP A 9 13.70 -15.37 -17.31
C TRP A 9 14.55 -15.66 -18.56
N ARG A 10 14.88 -14.63 -19.36
CA ARG A 10 15.74 -14.75 -20.54
C ARG A 10 17.22 -14.50 -20.25
N SER A 11 17.49 -13.49 -19.42
CA SER A 11 18.86 -13.01 -19.20
C SER A 11 19.55 -13.69 -18.02
N GLY A 12 18.78 -14.26 -17.07
CA GLY A 12 19.32 -14.77 -15.81
C GLY A 12 19.88 -13.70 -14.87
N VAL A 13 19.80 -12.42 -15.28
CA VAL A 13 20.29 -11.28 -14.50
C VAL A 13 19.32 -10.95 -13.39
N GLU A 14 19.83 -10.63 -12.21
CA GLU A 14 19.01 -10.12 -11.10
C GLU A 14 18.28 -8.86 -11.51
N VAL A 15 16.99 -8.79 -11.18
CA VAL A 15 16.16 -7.63 -11.45
C VAL A 15 15.97 -6.82 -10.19
N GLU A 16 15.96 -5.50 -10.33
CA GLU A 16 15.69 -4.57 -9.25
C GLU A 16 14.54 -3.65 -9.64
N ARG A 17 13.85 -3.15 -8.63
CA ARG A 17 12.76 -2.19 -8.83
C ARG A 17 13.34 -0.79 -8.96
N ARG A 18 13.09 -0.14 -10.10
CA ARG A 18 13.52 1.25 -10.35
C ARG A 18 12.35 2.11 -10.80
N LEU A 19 12.39 3.37 -10.42
CA LEU A 19 11.54 4.39 -11.02
C LEU A 19 12.18 4.80 -12.36
N LEU A 20 11.40 4.70 -13.43
CA LEU A 20 11.81 5.06 -14.77
C LEU A 20 10.82 6.06 -15.35
N ASP A 21 11.32 7.06 -16.03
CA ASP A 21 10.51 7.99 -16.82
C ASP A 21 10.10 7.30 -18.11
N GLN A 22 8.81 7.04 -18.26
CA GLN A 22 8.26 6.41 -19.47
C GLN A 22 6.81 6.84 -19.69
N TRP A 23 6.29 6.52 -20.88
CA TRP A 23 4.91 6.82 -21.21
C TRP A 23 3.94 5.86 -20.54
N PHE A 24 2.92 6.43 -19.89
CA PHE A 24 1.80 5.71 -19.33
C PHE A 24 0.47 6.31 -19.79
N PHE A 25 -0.50 5.45 -20.06
CA PHE A 25 -1.88 5.89 -20.17
C PHE A 25 -2.46 6.08 -18.77
N LYS A 26 -3.02 7.25 -18.49
CA LYS A 26 -3.73 7.54 -17.24
C LYS A 26 -5.14 6.95 -17.27
N ILE A 27 -5.23 5.62 -17.33
CA ILE A 27 -6.51 4.92 -17.46
C ILE A 27 -7.44 5.15 -16.27
N THR A 28 -6.91 5.43 -15.10
CA THR A 28 -7.68 5.71 -13.88
C THR A 28 -8.44 7.04 -13.96
N ASP A 29 -7.99 7.99 -14.78
CA ASP A 29 -8.70 9.27 -14.97
C ASP A 29 -10.06 9.05 -15.66
N PHE A 30 -10.23 7.94 -16.38
CA PHE A 30 -11.47 7.56 -17.06
C PHE A 30 -12.36 6.60 -16.24
N ALA A 31 -11.99 6.26 -15.01
CA ALA A 31 -12.69 5.26 -14.22
C ALA A 31 -14.16 5.65 -13.97
N GLN A 32 -14.42 6.94 -13.69
CA GLN A 32 -15.78 7.43 -13.47
C GLN A 32 -16.61 7.38 -14.77
N ASP A 33 -16.05 7.83 -15.88
CA ASP A 33 -16.73 7.81 -17.19
C ASP A 33 -17.05 6.39 -17.64
N LEU A 34 -16.14 5.45 -17.38
CA LEU A 34 -16.34 4.03 -17.67
C LEU A 34 -17.47 3.45 -16.81
N LEU A 35 -17.53 3.79 -15.53
CA LEU A 35 -18.57 3.33 -14.63
C LEU A 35 -19.96 3.86 -15.06
N GLU A 36 -20.06 5.15 -15.37
CA GLU A 36 -21.28 5.76 -15.88
C GLU A 36 -21.68 5.20 -17.25
N GLY A 37 -20.69 4.92 -18.11
CA GLY A 37 -20.89 4.29 -19.41
C GLY A 37 -21.56 2.92 -19.36
N LEU A 38 -21.35 2.15 -18.25
CA LEU A 38 -21.99 0.83 -18.09
C LEU A 38 -23.52 0.93 -18.03
N GLU A 39 -24.08 2.04 -17.56
CA GLU A 39 -25.53 2.26 -17.50
C GLU A 39 -26.15 2.30 -18.92
N HIS A 40 -25.39 2.76 -19.90
CA HIS A 40 -25.83 2.86 -21.30
C HIS A 40 -25.68 1.56 -22.08
N LEU A 41 -24.95 0.56 -21.57
CA LEU A 41 -24.72 -0.72 -22.20
C LEU A 41 -25.88 -1.70 -21.96
N THR A 42 -27.09 -1.30 -22.31
CA THR A 42 -28.32 -2.06 -22.04
C THR A 42 -28.39 -3.39 -22.76
N GLN A 43 -27.63 -3.56 -23.86
CA GLN A 43 -27.55 -4.81 -24.61
C GLN A 43 -26.56 -5.83 -24.00
N TRP A 44 -25.77 -5.41 -23.04
CA TRP A 44 -24.85 -6.31 -22.37
C TRP A 44 -25.58 -7.15 -21.30
N PRO A 45 -25.22 -8.43 -21.14
CA PRO A 45 -25.74 -9.24 -20.04
C PRO A 45 -25.43 -8.58 -18.69
N GLU A 46 -26.39 -8.63 -17.76
CA GLU A 46 -26.29 -7.98 -16.46
C GLU A 46 -25.06 -8.45 -15.67
N HIS A 47 -24.76 -9.76 -15.68
CA HIS A 47 -23.59 -10.29 -14.98
C HIS A 47 -22.27 -9.73 -15.51
N VAL A 48 -22.17 -9.42 -16.82
CA VAL A 48 -20.97 -8.83 -17.43
C VAL A 48 -20.82 -7.37 -16.97
N ARG A 49 -21.91 -6.60 -16.93
CA ARG A 49 -21.88 -5.22 -16.43
C ARG A 49 -21.47 -5.18 -14.96
N LEU A 50 -22.03 -6.07 -14.14
CA LEU A 50 -21.67 -6.19 -12.73
C LEU A 50 -20.19 -6.58 -12.53
N MET A 51 -19.65 -7.47 -13.38
CA MET A 51 -18.21 -7.80 -13.34
C MET A 51 -17.33 -6.59 -13.64
N GLN A 52 -17.72 -5.75 -14.63
CA GLN A 52 -16.98 -4.53 -14.97
C GLN A 52 -17.09 -3.48 -13.85
N GLU A 53 -18.25 -3.29 -13.27
CA GLU A 53 -18.48 -2.41 -12.13
C GLU A 53 -17.60 -2.81 -10.94
N ASN A 54 -17.60 -4.08 -10.58
CA ASN A 54 -16.77 -4.61 -9.50
C ASN A 54 -15.27 -4.50 -9.80
N TRP A 55 -14.87 -4.62 -11.06
CA TRP A 55 -13.49 -4.44 -11.48
C TRP A 55 -13.02 -3.00 -11.37
N ILE A 56 -13.85 -2.03 -11.77
CA ILE A 56 -13.57 -0.60 -11.61
C ILE A 56 -13.51 -0.25 -10.11
N GLY A 57 -14.42 -0.82 -9.31
CA GLY A 57 -14.31 -0.86 -7.85
C GLY A 57 -14.34 0.51 -7.20
N ARG A 58 -15.39 1.32 -7.44
CA ARG A 58 -15.55 2.59 -6.73
C ARG A 58 -15.70 2.34 -5.24
N SER A 59 -14.77 2.88 -4.44
CA SER A 59 -14.85 2.86 -2.98
C SER A 59 -14.91 4.29 -2.42
N GLN A 60 -15.55 4.44 -1.28
CA GLN A 60 -15.57 5.68 -0.52
C GLN A 60 -14.91 5.44 0.83
N GLY A 61 -14.16 6.42 1.29
CA GLY A 61 -13.47 6.33 2.56
C GLY A 61 -12.99 7.71 3.02
N VAL A 62 -12.22 7.71 4.08
CA VAL A 62 -11.65 8.92 4.67
C VAL A 62 -10.12 8.83 4.72
N ILE A 63 -9.48 9.97 4.65
CA ILE A 63 -8.06 10.11 4.94
C ILE A 63 -7.91 10.42 6.44
N ILE A 64 -7.13 9.62 7.12
CA ILE A 64 -6.82 9.76 8.53
C ILE A 64 -5.36 10.21 8.66
N HIS A 65 -5.15 11.36 9.30
CA HIS A 65 -3.81 11.94 9.51
C HIS A 65 -3.23 11.45 10.83
N PHE A 66 -2.11 10.73 10.76
CA PHE A 66 -1.35 10.29 11.93
C PHE A 66 -0.12 11.16 12.12
N ARG A 67 0.01 11.82 13.26
CA ARG A 67 1.23 12.54 13.66
C ARG A 67 2.23 11.57 14.27
N ILE A 68 3.52 11.76 13.99
CA ILE A 68 4.59 10.99 14.62
C ILE A 68 4.92 11.62 15.96
N CYS A 69 4.89 10.82 17.03
CA CYS A 69 5.16 11.30 18.38
C CYS A 69 6.56 11.92 18.49
N GLY A 70 6.62 13.19 18.95
CA GLY A 70 7.88 13.92 19.13
C GLY A 70 8.45 14.54 17.84
N HIS A 71 7.73 14.49 16.73
CA HIS A 71 8.15 15.05 15.44
C HIS A 71 7.03 15.87 14.81
N GLU A 72 7.39 16.88 14.03
CA GLU A 72 6.47 17.69 13.21
C GLU A 72 6.14 17.01 11.87
N ILE A 73 6.14 15.69 11.84
CA ILE A 73 5.94 14.87 10.65
C ILE A 73 4.64 14.08 10.83
N SER A 74 3.91 13.92 9.74
CA SER A 74 2.69 13.11 9.69
C SER A 74 2.67 12.22 8.44
N PHE A 75 1.82 11.23 8.46
CA PHE A 75 1.49 10.41 7.31
C PHE A 75 -0.02 10.15 7.26
N ASP A 76 -0.50 9.84 6.08
CA ASP A 76 -1.91 9.67 5.81
C ASP A 76 -2.24 8.20 5.62
N VAL A 77 -3.40 7.79 6.12
CA VAL A 77 -3.96 6.46 5.89
C VAL A 77 -5.36 6.61 5.30
N PHE A 78 -5.60 5.96 4.18
CA PHE A 78 -6.94 5.84 3.63
C PHE A 78 -7.66 4.65 4.28
N SER A 79 -8.90 4.87 4.75
CA SER A 79 -9.73 3.80 5.30
C SER A 79 -11.17 3.91 4.80
N THR A 80 -11.74 2.77 4.40
CA THR A 80 -13.17 2.64 4.08
C THR A 80 -14.02 2.35 5.33
N LEU A 81 -13.38 2.02 6.46
CA LEU A 81 -14.01 1.67 7.74
C LEU A 81 -13.37 2.50 8.88
N PRO A 82 -13.59 3.84 8.88
CA PRO A 82 -12.92 4.74 9.84
C PRO A 82 -13.26 4.45 11.30
N GLU A 83 -14.40 3.85 11.58
CA GLU A 83 -14.82 3.44 12.92
C GLU A 83 -13.87 2.42 13.56
N THR A 84 -13.15 1.65 12.75
CA THR A 84 -12.16 0.68 13.24
C THR A 84 -10.91 1.33 13.83
N LEU A 85 -10.74 2.65 13.64
CA LEU A 85 -9.62 3.41 14.15
C LEU A 85 -9.45 3.29 15.68
N PHE A 86 -10.55 3.20 16.42
CA PHE A 86 -10.49 3.04 17.88
C PHE A 86 -9.88 1.71 18.35
N GLY A 87 -9.83 0.71 17.45
CA GLY A 87 -9.15 -0.55 17.66
C GLY A 87 -7.76 -0.63 17.04
N ALA A 88 -7.23 0.48 16.53
CA ALA A 88 -5.92 0.52 15.91
C ALA A 88 -4.81 0.18 16.89
N SER A 89 -4.07 -0.88 16.62
CA SER A 89 -3.00 -1.38 17.49
C SER A 89 -1.60 -1.19 16.89
N PHE A 90 -1.51 -1.00 15.58
CA PHE A 90 -0.27 -0.65 14.89
C PHE A 90 -0.58 0.13 13.60
N CYS A 91 0.42 0.86 13.11
CA CYS A 91 0.47 1.37 11.74
C CYS A 91 1.56 0.63 10.97
N ALA A 92 1.37 0.45 9.67
CA ALA A 92 2.38 -0.13 8.80
C ALA A 92 2.55 0.71 7.54
N LEU A 93 3.80 0.96 7.16
CA LEU A 93 4.19 1.67 5.96
C LEU A 93 4.75 0.69 4.93
N ALA A 94 4.55 0.98 3.67
CA ALA A 94 5.22 0.26 2.59
C ALA A 94 6.75 0.44 2.66
N ALA A 95 7.50 -0.56 2.22
CA ALA A 95 8.97 -0.51 2.21
C ALA A 95 9.53 0.63 1.35
N ASP A 96 8.81 1.04 0.31
CA ASP A 96 9.16 2.15 -0.58
C ASP A 96 8.51 3.49 -0.20
N HIS A 97 7.79 3.55 0.94
CA HIS A 97 7.22 4.79 1.46
C HIS A 97 8.32 5.84 1.75
N PRO A 98 8.11 7.15 1.49
CA PRO A 98 9.11 8.18 1.72
C PRO A 98 9.70 8.20 3.14
N LEU A 99 8.85 8.03 4.16
CA LEU A 99 9.29 7.96 5.56
C LEU A 99 10.15 6.71 5.84
N ALA A 100 9.79 5.56 5.26
CA ALA A 100 10.56 4.34 5.44
C ALA A 100 11.98 4.50 4.86
N LYS A 101 12.10 5.13 3.69
CA LYS A 101 13.38 5.46 3.06
C LYS A 101 14.20 6.47 3.88
N SER A 102 13.54 7.48 4.46
CA SER A 102 14.21 8.45 5.34
C SER A 102 14.78 7.76 6.58
N TRP A 103 14.00 6.90 7.22
CA TRP A 103 14.44 6.18 8.43
C TRP A 103 15.50 5.10 8.13
N ALA A 104 15.53 4.56 6.93
CA ALA A 104 16.56 3.64 6.48
C ALA A 104 17.96 4.26 6.51
N SER A 105 18.08 5.56 6.23
CA SER A 105 19.36 6.27 6.29
C SER A 105 19.92 6.41 7.71
N GLU A 106 19.06 6.34 8.72
CA GLU A 106 19.42 6.46 10.15
C GLU A 106 19.56 5.10 10.85
N ARG A 107 18.97 4.04 10.27
CA ARG A 107 18.86 2.72 10.88
C ARG A 107 19.24 1.60 9.89
N PRO A 108 20.42 1.00 10.05
CA PRO A 108 20.92 -0.07 9.17
C PRO A 108 19.99 -1.29 9.06
N GLU A 109 19.28 -1.62 10.13
CA GLU A 109 18.33 -2.74 10.16
C GLU A 109 17.13 -2.50 9.25
N ILE A 110 16.63 -1.25 9.15
CA ILE A 110 15.55 -0.86 8.24
C ILE A 110 16.05 -0.89 6.80
N GLU A 111 17.26 -0.38 6.56
CA GLU A 111 17.87 -0.41 5.24
C GLU A 111 18.05 -1.85 4.73
N ALA A 112 18.51 -2.74 5.59
CA ALA A 112 18.66 -4.16 5.27
C ALA A 112 17.33 -4.82 4.92
N PHE A 113 16.27 -4.56 5.72
CA PHE A 113 14.93 -5.05 5.47
C PHE A 113 14.38 -4.56 4.13
N ILE A 114 14.49 -3.25 3.84
CA ILE A 114 14.03 -2.67 2.57
C ILE A 114 14.79 -3.26 1.38
N LYS A 115 16.10 -3.47 1.49
CA LYS A 115 16.91 -4.08 0.44
C LYS A 115 16.49 -5.54 0.18
N GLU A 116 16.26 -6.31 1.24
CA GLU A 116 15.82 -7.71 1.14
C GLU A 116 14.46 -7.81 0.43
N GLU A 117 13.50 -6.95 0.79
CA GLU A 117 12.17 -6.95 0.20
C GLU A 117 12.14 -6.41 -1.24
N ASN A 118 13.07 -5.55 -1.63
CA ASN A 118 13.17 -5.04 -3.00
C ASN A 118 13.73 -6.07 -4.01
N ILE A 119 14.36 -7.14 -3.55
CA ILE A 119 14.88 -8.25 -4.39
C ILE A 119 13.75 -9.21 -4.79
N GLY A 120 12.66 -9.26 -4.02
CA GLY A 120 11.48 -10.08 -4.33
C GLY A 120 10.60 -9.46 -5.40
N GLY A 121 10.19 -10.23 -6.40
CA GLY A 121 9.27 -9.76 -7.45
C GLY A 121 7.92 -9.28 -6.89
N VAL A 122 7.40 -8.20 -7.46
CA VAL A 122 6.27 -7.39 -6.94
C VAL A 122 4.92 -7.77 -7.57
N SER A 123 4.70 -9.01 -7.97
CA SER A 123 3.34 -9.39 -8.37
C SER A 123 2.47 -9.61 -7.14
N GLN A 124 1.22 -9.16 -7.20
CA GLN A 124 0.21 -9.36 -6.15
C GLN A 124 0.18 -10.83 -5.67
N ARG A 125 0.31 -11.79 -6.60
CA ARG A 125 0.36 -13.23 -6.31
C ARG A 125 1.55 -13.63 -5.46
N ILE A 126 2.70 -13.00 -5.64
CA ILE A 126 3.91 -13.28 -4.84
C ILE A 126 3.71 -12.72 -3.44
N LEU A 127 3.16 -11.51 -3.31
CA LEU A 127 2.84 -10.89 -2.01
C LEU A 127 1.81 -11.70 -1.21
N ASP A 128 0.84 -12.31 -1.89
CA ASP A 128 -0.18 -13.16 -1.25
C ASP A 128 0.39 -14.50 -0.73
N THR A 129 1.50 -14.96 -1.34
CA THR A 129 2.12 -16.26 -1.00
C THR A 129 3.34 -16.13 -0.10
N GLN A 130 3.96 -14.95 -0.02
CA GLN A 130 5.10 -14.72 0.88
C GLN A 130 4.67 -14.56 2.34
N PRO A 131 5.49 -15.00 3.31
CA PRO A 131 5.21 -14.74 4.70
C PRO A 131 5.18 -13.23 4.95
N LYS A 132 4.11 -12.78 5.62
CA LYS A 132 3.97 -11.38 6.01
C LYS A 132 5.02 -11.04 7.05
N ARG A 133 5.90 -10.12 6.70
CA ARG A 133 7.01 -9.66 7.53
C ARG A 133 6.91 -8.15 7.75
N GLY A 134 7.42 -7.70 8.86
CA GLY A 134 7.54 -6.27 9.16
C GLY A 134 8.62 -6.03 10.19
N ILE A 135 9.23 -4.86 10.14
CA ILE A 135 10.22 -4.39 11.10
C ILE A 135 9.68 -3.16 11.83
N PHE A 136 9.90 -3.09 13.15
CA PHE A 136 9.54 -1.92 13.93
C PHE A 136 10.42 -0.72 13.55
N SER A 137 9.78 0.39 13.19
CA SER A 137 10.51 1.59 12.77
C SER A 137 11.23 2.33 13.90
N GLY A 138 10.88 2.03 15.17
CA GLY A 138 11.32 2.78 16.36
C GLY A 138 10.48 4.03 16.63
N TYR A 139 9.50 4.33 15.79
CA TYR A 139 8.62 5.48 15.93
C TYR A 139 7.19 5.03 16.28
N TYR A 140 6.47 5.99 16.88
CA TYR A 140 5.07 5.82 17.25
C TYR A 140 4.23 6.90 16.59
N ALA A 141 3.05 6.55 16.13
CA ALA A 141 2.01 7.47 15.73
C ALA A 141 1.14 7.86 16.92
N GLN A 142 0.67 9.08 16.96
CA GLN A 142 -0.33 9.54 17.90
C GLN A 142 -1.71 9.20 17.36
N HIS A 143 -2.55 8.56 18.18
CA HIS A 143 -3.94 8.31 17.80
C HIS A 143 -4.69 9.65 17.65
N PRO A 144 -5.38 9.92 16.51
CA PRO A 144 -5.96 11.23 16.22
C PRO A 144 -6.97 11.71 17.27
N PHE A 145 -7.77 10.80 17.85
CA PHE A 145 -8.80 11.14 18.85
C PHE A 145 -8.40 10.83 20.30
N LEU A 146 -7.34 10.05 20.50
CA LEU A 146 -6.84 9.64 21.81
C LEU A 146 -5.35 10.02 21.94
N PRO A 147 -5.02 11.29 22.19
CA PRO A 147 -3.64 11.80 22.13
C PRO A 147 -2.64 11.08 23.03
N GLN A 148 -3.11 10.47 24.12
CA GLN A 148 -2.27 9.69 25.03
C GLN A 148 -1.93 8.29 24.50
N HIS A 149 -2.71 7.80 23.52
CA HIS A 149 -2.52 6.49 22.92
C HIS A 149 -1.50 6.54 21.79
N LYS A 150 -0.37 5.85 22.00
CA LYS A 150 0.73 5.76 21.02
C LYS A 150 0.61 4.44 20.28
N ILE A 151 0.63 4.51 18.97
CA ILE A 151 0.48 3.38 18.07
C ILE A 151 1.84 3.10 17.42
N PRO A 152 2.45 1.91 17.57
CA PRO A 152 3.74 1.60 16.97
C PRO A 152 3.65 1.59 15.44
N ILE A 153 4.71 2.08 14.79
CA ILE A 153 4.80 2.13 13.32
C ILE A 153 5.77 1.05 12.85
N TYR A 154 5.32 0.20 11.95
CA TYR A 154 6.12 -0.83 11.30
C TYR A 154 6.36 -0.50 9.83
N ILE A 155 7.42 -1.03 9.25
CA ILE A 155 7.64 -1.09 7.82
C ILE A 155 7.37 -2.54 7.42
N ALA A 156 6.51 -2.77 6.43
CA ALA A 156 6.01 -4.11 6.13
C ALA A 156 6.02 -4.41 4.62
N ASN A 157 6.29 -5.67 4.28
CA ASN A 157 6.38 -6.13 2.89
C ASN A 157 5.01 -6.32 2.22
N TRP A 158 3.94 -6.38 2.99
CA TRP A 158 2.57 -6.59 2.50
C TRP A 158 1.77 -5.29 2.32
N VAL A 159 2.34 -4.14 2.66
CA VAL A 159 1.75 -2.83 2.37
C VAL A 159 2.25 -2.34 1.01
N LEU A 160 1.32 -2.00 0.14
CA LEU A 160 1.62 -1.53 -1.22
C LEU A 160 1.57 -0.02 -1.29
N SER A 161 2.62 0.61 -1.80
CA SER A 161 2.65 2.06 -2.07
C SER A 161 1.70 2.49 -3.18
N SER A 162 1.36 1.57 -4.09
CA SER A 162 0.42 1.81 -5.18
C SER A 162 -1.05 1.74 -4.75
N TYR A 163 -1.33 1.33 -3.52
CA TYR A 163 -2.68 1.25 -2.98
C TYR A 163 -2.88 2.27 -1.86
N GLY A 164 -3.87 3.16 -2.04
CA GLY A 164 -4.14 4.23 -1.09
C GLY A 164 -2.95 5.17 -0.93
N THR A 165 -2.51 5.35 0.29
CA THR A 165 -1.40 6.25 0.68
C THR A 165 -0.07 5.53 0.89
N GLY A 166 -0.01 4.23 0.66
CA GLY A 166 1.17 3.41 1.03
C GLY A 166 1.34 3.21 2.54
N ALA A 167 0.28 3.50 3.30
CA ALA A 167 0.22 3.32 4.74
C ALA A 167 -1.13 2.75 5.17
N VAL A 168 -1.13 1.92 6.19
CA VAL A 168 -2.33 1.32 6.77
C VAL A 168 -2.26 1.35 8.30
N PHE A 169 -3.41 1.28 8.97
CA PHE A 169 -3.45 0.89 10.38
C PHE A 169 -4.09 -0.50 10.52
N GLY A 170 -3.68 -1.23 11.53
CA GLY A 170 -4.21 -2.55 11.83
C GLY A 170 -5.13 -2.54 13.05
N CYS A 171 -6.33 -3.10 12.87
CA CYS A 171 -7.29 -3.38 13.94
C CYS A 171 -7.48 -4.90 14.05
N PRO A 172 -6.81 -5.59 14.99
CA PRO A 172 -6.87 -7.06 15.10
C PRO A 172 -8.25 -7.62 15.42
N ALA A 173 -9.13 -6.78 15.97
CA ALA A 173 -10.51 -7.17 16.30
C ALA A 173 -11.49 -7.02 15.13
N HIS A 174 -11.01 -6.54 14.01
CA HIS A 174 -11.85 -6.34 12.83
C HIS A 174 -11.85 -7.55 11.89
#